data_5aaa09b8593fc09e4be6db415b6110e1
#
_entry.id   5aaa09b8593fc09e4be6db415b6110e1
#
_cell.length_a   1.000
_cell.length_b   1.000
_cell.length_c   1.000
_cell.angle_alpha   90.00
_cell.angle_beta   90.00
_cell.angle_gamma   90.00
#
_symmetry.space_group_name_H-M   'P 1'
#
loop_
_entity.id
_entity.type
_entity.pdbx_description
1 polymer ?
#
loop_
_entity_poly.entity_id
_entity_poly.type
_entity_poly.pdbx_seq_one_letter_code
_entity_poly.pdbx_strand_id
1 'polypeptide(L)'
;MSQTSNITNINELKNVLEVALLTSQAPLSLDDMTRLFSDRMERATLRMLLDELKQDWANRANPTMELVQVASGYRFQARPEYGVFLARLNPEKQAKYSRAVMETLAIIAYRQPVTRGDIEEIRGVAVNPNVMRQLQERDWIDVVGQRDVPGRPSLYATTKNFLDDLNLRSLAELPPMEDFAQQEIPLDT
;
A
#
# COMPACT_ATOMS: atom_id res chain seq x y z
N MET A 1 9.25 -4.11 37.86
CA MET A 1 10.71 -3.83 37.74
C MET A 1 11.07 -3.99 36.29
N SER A 2 11.04 -2.89 35.54
CA SER A 2 11.32 -2.89 34.10
C SER A 2 12.81 -2.75 33.88
N GLN A 3 13.45 -3.83 33.50
CA GLN A 3 14.81 -3.77 32.96
C GLN A 3 14.72 -3.13 31.57
N THR A 4 14.88 -1.82 31.51
CA THR A 4 15.18 -1.12 30.27
C THR A 4 16.64 -1.43 29.97
N SER A 5 16.89 -2.57 29.30
CA SER A 5 18.20 -2.93 28.77
C SER A 5 18.65 -1.80 27.85
N ASN A 6 19.76 -1.15 28.16
CA ASN A 6 20.42 -0.20 27.28
C ASN A 6 20.90 -1.00 26.07
N ILE A 7 20.07 -1.10 25.02
CA ILE A 7 20.40 -1.79 23.77
C ILE A 7 21.48 -0.95 23.09
N THR A 8 22.73 -1.40 23.16
CA THR A 8 23.89 -0.69 22.61
C THR A 8 24.49 -1.40 21.39
N ASN A 9 23.99 -2.63 21.09
CA ASN A 9 24.52 -3.45 20.02
C ASN A 9 23.63 -3.33 18.77
N ILE A 10 24.20 -2.96 17.63
CA ILE A 10 23.50 -2.85 16.33
C ILE A 10 22.71 -4.11 15.99
N ASN A 11 23.23 -5.30 16.27
CA ASN A 11 22.54 -6.55 16.01
C ASN A 11 21.29 -6.71 16.88
N GLU A 12 21.32 -6.28 18.15
CA GLU A 12 20.15 -6.27 19.03
C GLU A 12 19.09 -5.29 18.51
N LEU A 13 19.48 -4.11 18.04
CA LEU A 13 18.56 -3.14 17.46
C LEU A 13 17.87 -3.70 16.22
N LYS A 14 18.63 -4.39 15.33
CA LYS A 14 18.07 -5.07 14.17
C LYS A 14 17.12 -6.19 14.56
N ASN A 15 17.44 -6.99 15.56
CA ASN A 15 16.58 -8.06 16.06
C ASN A 15 15.24 -7.51 16.61
N VAL A 16 15.27 -6.39 17.33
CA VAL A 16 14.04 -5.73 17.83
C VAL A 16 13.17 -5.27 16.67
N LEU A 17 13.76 -4.62 15.65
CA LEU A 17 13.04 -4.20 14.44
C LEU A 17 12.48 -5.40 13.68
N GLU A 18 13.26 -6.46 13.49
CA GLU A 18 12.84 -7.68 12.82
C GLU A 18 11.61 -8.30 13.51
N VAL A 19 11.68 -8.49 14.84
CA VAL A 19 10.57 -9.05 15.60
C VAL A 19 9.33 -8.16 15.51
N ALA A 20 9.49 -6.84 15.69
CA ALA A 20 8.36 -5.90 15.59
C ALA A 20 7.68 -5.96 14.22
N LEU A 21 8.48 -5.96 13.15
CA LEU A 21 7.98 -6.02 11.76
C LEU A 21 7.33 -7.37 11.42
N LEU A 22 7.87 -8.49 11.93
CA LEU A 22 7.31 -9.82 11.70
C LEU A 22 6.01 -10.08 12.48
N THR A 23 5.83 -9.42 13.61
CA THR A 23 4.66 -9.61 14.47
C THR A 23 3.56 -8.55 14.25
N SER A 24 3.88 -7.49 13.54
CA SER A 24 2.90 -6.44 13.23
C SER A 24 1.90 -6.92 12.17
N GLN A 25 0.62 -6.59 12.36
CA GLN A 25 -0.44 -6.85 11.38
C GLN A 25 -0.56 -5.75 10.30
N ALA A 26 0.03 -4.59 10.55
CA ALA A 26 0.04 -3.44 9.65
C ALA A 26 1.47 -2.94 9.42
N PRO A 27 1.72 -2.21 8.32
CA PRO A 27 3.02 -1.59 8.11
C PRO A 27 3.39 -0.68 9.28
N LEU A 28 4.64 -0.74 9.73
CA LEU A 28 5.15 0.13 10.78
C LEU A 28 5.79 1.38 10.19
N SER A 29 5.34 2.55 10.62
CA SER A 29 5.96 3.82 10.26
C SER A 29 7.29 4.02 10.99
N LEU A 30 8.14 4.93 10.51
CA LEU A 30 9.36 5.31 11.23
C LEU A 30 9.05 5.86 12.63
N ASP A 31 7.91 6.54 12.79
CA ASP A 31 7.48 7.07 14.10
C ASP A 31 7.07 5.95 15.06
N ASP A 32 6.42 4.89 14.58
CA ASP A 32 6.14 3.71 15.40
C ASP A 32 7.42 3.01 15.84
N MET A 33 8.42 2.94 14.93
CA MET A 33 9.70 2.31 15.24
C MET A 33 10.55 3.16 16.20
N THR A 34 10.49 4.50 16.14
CA THR A 34 11.19 5.33 17.14
C THR A 34 10.66 5.08 18.55
N ARG A 35 9.34 4.84 18.69
CA ARG A 35 8.75 4.50 20.00
C ARG A 35 9.28 3.19 20.58
N LEU A 36 9.64 2.21 19.74
CA LEU A 36 10.27 0.97 20.23
C LEU A 36 11.56 1.25 21.01
N PHE A 37 12.26 2.34 20.66
CA PHE A 37 13.52 2.75 21.28
C PHE A 37 13.37 3.97 22.19
N SER A 38 12.16 4.21 22.72
CA SER A 38 11.86 5.33 23.61
C SER A 38 12.22 6.69 23.02
N ASP A 39 11.99 6.87 21.71
CA ASP A 39 12.24 8.09 20.93
C ASP A 39 13.70 8.58 20.93
N ARG A 40 14.65 7.72 21.28
CA ARG A 40 16.09 8.04 21.35
C ARG A 40 16.83 7.76 20.06
N MET A 41 16.20 7.07 19.10
CA MET A 41 16.82 6.69 17.85
C MET A 41 16.49 7.68 16.73
N GLU A 42 17.51 8.17 16.04
CA GLU A 42 17.34 9.04 14.90
C GLU A 42 16.72 8.29 13.70
N ARG A 43 15.84 8.95 12.95
CA ARG A 43 15.22 8.38 11.75
C ARG A 43 16.24 7.95 10.68
N ALA A 44 17.39 8.63 10.60
CA ALA A 44 18.47 8.26 9.69
C ALA A 44 19.07 6.90 10.06
N THR A 45 19.35 6.68 11.34
CA THR A 45 19.83 5.41 11.88
C THR A 45 18.82 4.29 11.66
N LEU A 46 17.51 4.55 11.89
CA LEU A 46 16.46 3.58 11.60
C LEU A 46 16.45 3.15 10.13
N ARG A 47 16.55 4.10 9.20
CA ARG A 47 16.60 3.78 7.76
C ARG A 47 17.80 2.90 7.42
N MET A 48 18.98 3.23 7.95
CA MET A 48 20.19 2.43 7.75
C MET A 48 19.99 1.00 8.26
N LEU A 49 19.44 0.82 9.47
CA LEU A 49 19.16 -0.51 10.03
C LEU A 49 18.12 -1.30 9.22
N LEU A 50 17.09 -0.62 8.70
CA LEU A 50 16.08 -1.24 7.84
C LEU A 50 16.65 -1.66 6.48
N ASP A 51 17.56 -0.85 5.89
CA ASP A 51 18.25 -1.20 4.66
C ASP A 51 19.17 -2.40 4.86
N GLU A 52 19.91 -2.44 5.97
CA GLU A 52 20.73 -3.60 6.35
C GLU A 52 19.85 -4.84 6.57
N LEU A 53 18.75 -4.72 7.32
CA LEU A 53 17.82 -5.83 7.56
C LEU A 53 17.22 -6.36 6.26
N LYS A 54 16.85 -5.47 5.33
CA LYS A 54 16.38 -5.84 3.99
C LYS A 54 17.44 -6.65 3.23
N GLN A 55 18.70 -6.22 3.27
CA GLN A 55 19.80 -6.94 2.62
C GLN A 55 20.08 -8.29 3.29
N ASP A 56 20.06 -8.36 4.63
CA ASP A 56 20.26 -9.61 5.38
C ASP A 56 19.21 -10.66 4.98
N TRP A 57 17.94 -10.25 4.83
CA TRP A 57 16.88 -11.15 4.38
C TRP A 57 17.00 -11.54 2.90
N ALA A 58 17.39 -10.62 2.03
CA ALA A 58 17.58 -10.89 0.60
C ALA A 58 18.75 -11.85 0.34
N ASN A 59 19.80 -11.80 1.17
CA ASN A 59 21.02 -12.59 1.03
C ASN A 59 20.96 -13.97 1.72
N ARG A 60 19.83 -14.35 2.33
CA ARG A 60 19.64 -15.71 2.87
C ARG A 60 19.72 -16.74 1.75
N ALA A 61 20.23 -17.93 2.04
CA ALA A 61 20.37 -19.01 1.05
C ALA A 61 19.03 -19.37 0.36
N ASN A 62 17.92 -19.28 1.12
CA ASN A 62 16.55 -19.51 0.62
C ASN A 62 15.64 -18.40 1.16
N PRO A 63 15.63 -17.21 0.55
CA PRO A 63 14.82 -16.11 1.04
C PRO A 63 13.33 -16.39 0.76
N THR A 64 12.54 -16.48 1.81
CA THR A 64 11.09 -16.77 1.73
C THR A 64 10.24 -15.53 1.91
N MET A 65 10.79 -14.52 2.59
CA MET A 65 10.15 -13.24 2.84
C MET A 65 11.04 -12.09 2.39
N GLU A 66 10.45 -10.95 2.19
CA GLU A 66 11.13 -9.71 1.86
C GLU A 66 10.61 -8.56 2.70
N LEU A 67 11.48 -7.64 3.09
CA LEU A 67 11.12 -6.39 3.74
C LEU A 67 10.87 -5.34 2.65
N VAL A 68 9.64 -4.81 2.61
CA VAL A 68 9.24 -3.79 1.65
C VAL A 68 8.85 -2.50 2.36
N GLN A 69 9.05 -1.38 1.67
CA GLN A 69 8.53 -0.09 2.08
C GLN A 69 7.29 0.22 1.24
N VAL A 70 6.20 0.58 1.91
CA VAL A 70 4.94 1.01 1.34
C VAL A 70 4.59 2.42 1.84
N ALA A 71 3.47 2.99 1.42
CA ALA A 71 3.10 4.37 1.78
C ALA A 71 2.94 4.58 3.29
N SER A 72 2.42 3.58 4.02
CA SER A 72 2.24 3.66 5.48
C SER A 72 3.50 3.33 6.29
N GLY A 73 4.51 2.70 5.70
CA GLY A 73 5.72 2.33 6.42
C GLY A 73 6.42 1.10 5.84
N TYR A 74 6.88 0.21 6.72
CA TYR A 74 7.62 -1.00 6.36
C TYR A 74 6.87 -2.23 6.85
N ARG A 75 6.91 -3.30 6.05
CA ARG A 75 6.35 -4.60 6.41
C ARG A 75 7.14 -5.74 5.79
N PHE A 76 7.11 -6.90 6.44
CA PHE A 76 7.49 -8.15 5.80
C PHE A 76 6.32 -8.71 4.98
N GLN A 77 6.64 -9.26 3.83
CA GLN A 77 5.70 -10.01 3.01
C GLN A 77 6.37 -11.26 2.45
N ALA A 78 5.55 -12.26 2.12
CA ALA A 78 6.06 -13.42 1.39
C ALA A 78 6.51 -13.01 -0.01
N ARG A 79 7.59 -13.59 -0.50
CA ARG A 79 8.03 -13.36 -1.87
C ARG A 79 6.99 -13.88 -2.87
N PRO A 80 6.87 -13.25 -4.06
CA PRO A 80 5.82 -13.56 -5.03
C PRO A 80 5.72 -15.03 -5.41
N GLU A 81 6.85 -15.75 -5.47
CA GLU A 81 6.88 -17.17 -5.81
C GLU A 81 6.10 -18.07 -4.84
N TYR A 82 5.87 -17.61 -3.61
CA TYR A 82 5.07 -18.34 -2.59
C TYR A 82 3.59 -17.94 -2.60
N GLY A 83 3.22 -16.87 -3.32
CA GLY A 83 1.86 -16.33 -3.34
C GLY A 83 0.81 -17.37 -3.77
N VAL A 84 1.12 -18.19 -4.77
CA VAL A 84 0.23 -19.26 -5.27
C VAL A 84 -0.11 -20.28 -4.18
N PHE A 85 0.83 -20.58 -3.30
CA PHE A 85 0.60 -21.52 -2.18
C PHE A 85 -0.23 -20.88 -1.08
N LEU A 86 0.08 -19.64 -0.73
CA LEU A 86 -0.60 -18.88 0.32
C LEU A 86 -2.05 -18.57 -0.05
N ALA A 87 -2.34 -18.33 -1.32
CA ALA A 87 -3.69 -18.11 -1.82
C ALA A 87 -4.64 -19.31 -1.54
N ARG A 88 -4.09 -20.53 -1.37
CA ARG A 88 -4.88 -21.72 -1.03
C ARG A 88 -5.34 -21.76 0.42
N LEU A 89 -4.66 -21.04 1.32
CA LEU A 89 -5.05 -20.93 2.73
C LEU A 89 -6.28 -20.04 2.91
N ASN A 90 -6.41 -19.05 2.05
CA ASN A 90 -7.55 -18.13 2.04
C ASN A 90 -8.20 -18.19 0.66
N PRO A 91 -9.02 -19.23 0.38
CA PRO A 91 -9.71 -19.36 -0.89
C PRO A 91 -10.86 -18.34 -1.06
N GLU A 92 -10.91 -17.31 -0.20
CA GLU A 92 -11.78 -16.18 -0.46
C GLU A 92 -11.53 -15.73 -1.90
N LYS A 93 -12.59 -15.84 -2.70
CA LYS A 93 -12.58 -15.38 -4.09
C LYS A 93 -11.84 -14.06 -4.14
N GLN A 94 -10.67 -14.04 -4.78
CA GLN A 94 -10.08 -12.77 -5.19
C GLN A 94 -11.21 -11.98 -5.81
N ALA A 95 -11.59 -10.88 -5.17
CA ALA A 95 -12.67 -10.06 -5.68
C ALA A 95 -12.27 -9.65 -7.09
N LYS A 96 -12.84 -10.31 -8.11
CA LYS A 96 -12.62 -9.93 -9.49
C LYS A 96 -13.33 -8.60 -9.66
N TYR A 97 -12.59 -7.54 -9.60
CA TYR A 97 -13.12 -6.21 -9.87
C TYR A 97 -13.52 -6.13 -11.35
N SER A 98 -14.71 -5.62 -11.60
CA SER A 98 -15.13 -5.42 -12.98
C SER A 98 -14.25 -4.37 -13.67
N ARG A 99 -14.18 -4.41 -14.99
CA ARG A 99 -13.49 -3.41 -15.80
C ARG A 99 -13.90 -1.99 -15.42
N ALA A 100 -15.20 -1.76 -15.18
CA ALA A 100 -15.73 -0.46 -14.76
C ALA A 100 -15.15 0.03 -13.42
N VAL A 101 -14.92 -0.88 -12.45
CA VAL A 101 -14.29 -0.55 -11.17
C VAL A 101 -12.83 -0.15 -11.38
N MET A 102 -12.09 -0.93 -12.17
CA MET A 102 -10.66 -0.66 -12.43
C MET A 102 -10.43 0.62 -13.23
N GLU A 103 -11.27 0.89 -14.25
CA GLU A 103 -11.22 2.15 -15.01
C GLU A 103 -11.50 3.36 -14.12
N THR A 104 -12.52 3.27 -13.26
CA THR A 104 -12.87 4.35 -12.31
C THR A 104 -11.72 4.59 -11.32
N LEU A 105 -11.14 3.52 -10.77
CA LEU A 105 -9.99 3.61 -9.86
C LEU A 105 -8.78 4.26 -10.54
N ALA A 106 -8.47 3.86 -11.77
CA ALA A 106 -7.38 4.44 -12.54
C ALA A 106 -7.58 5.95 -12.75
N ILE A 107 -8.77 6.38 -13.15
CA ILE A 107 -9.07 7.82 -13.31
C ILE A 107 -8.82 8.57 -12.01
N ILE A 108 -9.34 8.05 -10.88
CA ILE A 108 -9.12 8.67 -9.58
C ILE A 108 -7.63 8.73 -9.27
N ALA A 109 -6.89 7.63 -9.41
CA ALA A 109 -5.47 7.56 -9.07
C ALA A 109 -4.60 8.55 -9.86
N TYR A 110 -4.90 8.76 -11.14
CA TYR A 110 -4.10 9.64 -12.01
C TYR A 110 -4.57 11.09 -12.07
N ARG A 111 -5.83 11.38 -11.72
CA ARG A 111 -6.44 12.70 -11.90
C ARG A 111 -6.89 13.38 -10.62
N GLN A 112 -6.77 12.69 -9.48
CA GLN A 112 -7.21 13.17 -8.18
C GLN A 112 -6.71 14.59 -7.82
N PRO A 113 -7.52 15.38 -7.08
CA PRO A 113 -8.86 15.05 -6.63
C PRO A 113 -9.92 15.28 -7.73
N VAL A 114 -10.85 14.33 -7.90
CA VAL A 114 -11.89 14.36 -8.95
C VAL A 114 -13.29 14.19 -8.37
N THR A 115 -14.28 14.77 -9.03
CA THR A 115 -15.69 14.51 -8.74
C THR A 115 -16.20 13.30 -9.53
N ARG A 116 -17.35 12.76 -9.14
CA ARG A 116 -18.04 11.74 -9.93
C ARG A 116 -18.33 12.23 -11.36
N GLY A 117 -18.74 13.51 -11.52
CA GLY A 117 -18.98 14.09 -12.84
C GLY A 117 -17.74 14.10 -13.74
N ASP A 118 -16.57 14.44 -13.17
CA ASP A 118 -15.31 14.40 -13.93
C ASP A 118 -14.98 12.97 -14.40
N ILE A 119 -15.23 11.97 -13.54
CA ILE A 119 -15.02 10.56 -13.90
C ILE A 119 -15.97 10.15 -15.04
N GLU A 120 -17.26 10.55 -14.97
CA GLU A 120 -18.27 10.28 -15.99
C GLU A 120 -17.90 10.95 -17.33
N GLU A 121 -17.38 12.18 -17.29
CA GLU A 121 -16.91 12.90 -18.47
C GLU A 121 -15.73 12.18 -19.14
N ILE A 122 -14.73 11.74 -18.37
CA ILE A 122 -13.58 11.02 -18.90
C ILE A 122 -13.97 9.65 -19.46
N ARG A 123 -14.88 8.94 -18.79
CA ARG A 123 -15.34 7.60 -19.23
C ARG A 123 -16.34 7.65 -20.39
N GLY A 124 -17.02 8.77 -20.59
CA GLY A 124 -18.12 8.90 -21.55
C GLY A 124 -19.41 8.17 -21.14
N VAL A 125 -19.46 7.59 -19.93
CA VAL A 125 -20.61 6.86 -19.40
C VAL A 125 -20.79 7.12 -17.92
N ALA A 126 -22.05 7.03 -17.44
CA ALA A 126 -22.37 7.23 -16.02
C ALA A 126 -21.65 6.20 -15.13
N VAL A 127 -21.21 6.64 -13.96
CA VAL A 127 -20.60 5.78 -12.94
C VAL A 127 -21.70 5.15 -12.10
N ASN A 128 -21.77 3.82 -12.07
CA ASN A 128 -22.69 3.13 -11.18
C ASN A 128 -22.32 3.41 -9.71
N PRO A 129 -23.27 3.80 -8.84
CA PRO A 129 -23.03 4.05 -7.43
C PRO A 129 -22.32 2.89 -6.71
N ASN A 130 -22.58 1.65 -7.11
CA ASN A 130 -21.93 0.47 -6.55
C ASN A 130 -20.42 0.44 -6.82
N VAL A 131 -19.94 1.03 -7.93
CA VAL A 131 -18.51 1.11 -8.24
C VAL A 131 -17.80 1.98 -7.20
N MET A 132 -18.34 3.18 -6.93
CA MET A 132 -17.77 4.07 -5.91
C MET A 132 -17.82 3.42 -4.53
N ARG A 133 -18.94 2.79 -4.17
CA ARG A 133 -19.08 2.09 -2.90
C ARG A 133 -18.06 0.96 -2.72
N GLN A 134 -17.85 0.11 -3.73
CA GLN A 134 -16.86 -0.96 -3.68
C GLN A 134 -15.45 -0.44 -3.44
N LEU A 135 -15.07 0.68 -4.08
CA LEU A 135 -13.77 1.30 -3.90
C LEU A 135 -13.61 1.90 -2.49
N GLN A 136 -14.68 2.48 -1.94
CA GLN A 136 -14.70 3.02 -0.58
C GLN A 136 -14.71 1.90 0.48
N GLU A 137 -15.50 0.84 0.30
CA GLU A 137 -15.53 -0.32 1.20
C GLU A 137 -14.19 -1.05 1.27
N ARG A 138 -13.41 -1.00 0.17
CA ARG A 138 -12.02 -1.49 0.13
C ARG A 138 -11.04 -0.51 0.76
N ASP A 139 -11.48 0.67 1.13
CA ASP A 139 -10.64 1.77 1.60
C ASP A 139 -9.54 2.17 0.58
N TRP A 140 -9.86 2.07 -0.71
CA TRP A 140 -8.95 2.51 -1.77
C TRP A 140 -9.14 3.97 -2.17
N ILE A 141 -10.35 4.51 -1.99
CA ILE A 141 -10.68 5.92 -2.21
C ILE A 141 -11.45 6.50 -1.04
N ASP A 142 -11.32 7.80 -0.85
CA ASP A 142 -12.08 8.55 0.14
C ASP A 142 -12.45 9.94 -0.36
N VAL A 143 -13.41 10.58 0.33
CA VAL A 143 -13.82 11.97 0.09
C VAL A 143 -12.83 12.91 0.77
N VAL A 144 -12.08 13.67 -0.02
CA VAL A 144 -11.06 14.61 0.49
C VAL A 144 -11.57 16.05 0.57
N GLY A 145 -12.78 16.32 0.09
CA GLY A 145 -13.40 17.65 0.13
C GLY A 145 -14.63 17.75 -0.78
N GLN A 146 -15.02 18.97 -1.06
CA GLN A 146 -16.10 19.31 -2.00
C GLN A 146 -15.63 20.40 -2.95
N ARG A 147 -16.07 20.35 -4.21
CA ARG A 147 -15.78 21.42 -5.18
C ARG A 147 -16.71 22.61 -4.90
N ASP A 148 -16.15 23.81 -4.95
CA ASP A 148 -16.92 25.04 -4.72
C ASP A 148 -17.64 25.50 -6.00
N VAL A 149 -18.69 24.75 -6.37
CA VAL A 149 -19.61 25.01 -7.49
C VAL A 149 -21.03 24.65 -7.06
N PRO A 150 -22.08 25.10 -7.76
CA PRO A 150 -23.46 24.71 -7.47
C PRO A 150 -23.59 23.19 -7.38
N GLY A 151 -24.27 22.70 -6.32
CA GLY A 151 -24.38 21.27 -6.00
C GLY A 151 -23.24 20.71 -5.15
N ARG A 152 -22.11 21.45 -4.94
CA ARG A 152 -20.97 21.10 -4.09
C ARG A 152 -20.57 19.61 -4.15
N PRO A 153 -20.27 19.08 -5.35
CA PRO A 153 -19.98 17.66 -5.50
C PRO A 153 -18.74 17.25 -4.70
N SER A 154 -18.79 16.04 -4.13
CA SER A 154 -17.66 15.46 -3.39
C SER A 154 -16.46 15.24 -4.31
N LEU A 155 -15.25 15.52 -3.77
CA LEU A 155 -13.96 15.28 -4.40
C LEU A 155 -13.39 13.99 -3.82
N TYR A 156 -12.99 13.07 -4.70
CA TYR A 156 -12.42 11.77 -4.36
C TYR A 156 -10.94 11.73 -4.66
N ALA A 157 -10.20 11.05 -3.79
CA ALA A 157 -8.79 10.73 -3.97
C ALA A 157 -8.49 9.32 -3.44
N THR A 158 -7.34 8.77 -3.83
CA THR A 158 -6.86 7.49 -3.30
C THR A 158 -6.34 7.64 -1.88
N THR A 159 -6.41 6.56 -1.12
CA THR A 159 -5.94 6.47 0.27
C THR A 159 -4.52 5.89 0.34
N LYS A 160 -3.95 5.85 1.55
CA LYS A 160 -2.70 5.13 1.79
C LYS A 160 -2.88 3.62 1.61
N ASN A 161 -4.05 3.06 1.99
CA ASN A 161 -4.33 1.64 1.84
C ASN A 161 -4.32 1.20 0.37
N PHE A 162 -4.77 2.06 -0.55
CA PHE A 162 -4.61 1.81 -1.99
C PHE A 162 -3.14 1.62 -2.38
N LEU A 163 -2.26 2.50 -1.91
CA LEU A 163 -0.82 2.40 -2.19
C LEU A 163 -0.19 1.18 -1.51
N ASP A 164 -0.57 0.90 -0.28
CA ASP A 164 -0.07 -0.25 0.49
C ASP A 164 -0.47 -1.59 -0.18
N ASP A 165 -1.71 -1.71 -0.64
CA ASP A 165 -2.20 -2.90 -1.34
C ASP A 165 -1.48 -3.14 -2.67
N LEU A 166 -1.04 -2.08 -3.34
CA LEU A 166 -0.26 -2.14 -4.58
C LEU A 166 1.27 -2.18 -4.35
N ASN A 167 1.73 -2.26 -3.12
CA ASN A 167 3.16 -2.19 -2.75
C ASN A 167 3.86 -0.91 -3.24
N LEU A 168 3.17 0.22 -3.26
CA LEU A 168 3.69 1.52 -3.69
C LEU A 168 4.00 2.41 -2.48
N ARG A 169 5.07 3.19 -2.57
CA ARG A 169 5.42 4.21 -1.56
C ARG A 169 4.70 5.53 -1.81
N SER A 170 4.38 5.81 -3.05
CA SER A 170 3.67 7.03 -3.47
C SER A 170 3.03 6.86 -4.83
N LEU A 171 2.13 7.80 -5.19
CA LEU A 171 1.53 7.86 -6.53
C LEU A 171 2.54 8.02 -7.67
N ALA A 172 3.72 8.57 -7.38
CA ALA A 172 4.77 8.73 -8.38
C ALA A 172 5.35 7.40 -8.89
N GLU A 173 5.09 6.30 -8.18
CA GLU A 173 5.49 4.95 -8.59
C GLU A 173 4.43 4.24 -9.47
N LEU A 174 3.29 4.89 -9.71
CA LEU A 174 2.33 4.37 -10.68
C LEU A 174 2.94 4.39 -12.09
N PRO A 175 2.73 3.34 -12.91
CA PRO A 175 3.17 3.31 -14.29
C PRO A 175 2.60 4.49 -15.08
N PRO A 176 3.28 5.01 -16.11
CA PRO A 176 2.72 6.04 -16.99
C PRO A 176 1.39 5.57 -17.61
N MET A 177 0.43 6.49 -17.78
CA MET A 177 -0.90 6.16 -18.36
C MET A 177 -0.81 5.53 -19.75
N GLU A 178 0.23 5.86 -20.51
CA GLU A 178 0.47 5.38 -21.88
C GLU A 178 0.73 3.87 -21.94
N ASP A 179 1.29 3.29 -20.88
CA ASP A 179 1.57 1.85 -20.81
C ASP A 179 0.30 0.99 -20.68
N PHE A 180 -0.80 1.56 -20.19
CA PHE A 180 -2.09 0.87 -20.11
C PHE A 180 -2.84 0.79 -21.43
N ALA A 181 -2.58 1.70 -22.36
CA ALA A 181 -3.22 1.70 -23.68
C ALA A 181 -2.71 0.56 -24.59
N GLN A 182 -1.58 -0.05 -24.23
CA GLN A 182 -0.93 -1.12 -25.01
C GLN A 182 -1.15 -2.53 -24.44
N GLN A 183 -1.70 -2.65 -23.24
CA GLN A 183 -2.03 -3.95 -22.67
C GLN A 183 -3.45 -4.34 -23.08
N GLU A 184 -3.56 -5.13 -24.14
CA GLU A 184 -4.77 -5.93 -24.39
C GLU A 184 -4.96 -6.86 -23.19
N ILE A 185 -5.94 -6.53 -22.36
CA ILE A 185 -6.37 -7.44 -21.27
C ILE A 185 -6.96 -8.66 -21.96
N PRO A 186 -6.40 -9.87 -21.80
CA PRO A 186 -7.00 -11.06 -22.39
C PRO A 186 -8.42 -11.18 -21.86
N LEU A 187 -9.40 -11.07 -22.76
CA LEU A 187 -10.80 -11.40 -22.47
C LEU A 187 -10.86 -12.93 -22.42
N ASP A 188 -10.77 -13.51 -21.21
CA ASP A 188 -11.20 -14.89 -21.00
C ASP A 188 -12.70 -14.96 -21.29
N THR A 189 -13.02 -15.56 -22.43
CA THR A 189 -14.36 -16.01 -22.87
C THR A 189 -14.89 -17.11 -21.97
#